data_156a0d6bba15ffd9c6333adeb6f6eca7
#
_entry.id   156a0d6bba15ffd9c6333adeb6f6eca7
#
_cell.length_a   1.000
_cell.length_b   1.000
_cell.length_c   1.000
_cell.angle_alpha   90.00
_cell.angle_beta   90.00
_cell.angle_gamma   90.00
#
_symmetry.space_group_name_H-M   'P 1'
#
loop_
_entity.id
_entity.type
_entity.pdbx_description
1 polymer ?
#
loop_
_entity_poly.entity_id
_entity_poly.type
_entity_poly.pdbx_seq_one_letter_code
_entity_poly.pdbx_strand_id
1 'polypeptide(L)'
;MNNPTSISKYCFLQEENFDEIIKKCNAFASEIRLKLIKQISEKPRTIVELAKLNGMTNSTTIFHLKILEEAGIIVIKYLPGKKGKTQVCFLFISELNLNRFDEQKNYGISVYEQELGVGQYIDAQFNELQLATDEETFFFGKTDLYNSLRFNAELLWSASGKVTYCFSNKFAFSGDTEEIAISMEICSEAKFYRNDWKSNITFFINGIEIGDYMCPADYGGIRGRLNPSWWGDDNTQYGDLVTLSINKNGSFINNKQINKITINDINLTQDNKLLFTLGNKENSEFIGGFNLFGKKFGNFEQAIILRAKYKENTK
;
A
#
# COMPACT_ATOMS: atom_id res chain seq x y z
N MET A 1 -16.66 -13.39 1.44
CA MET A 1 -15.98 -12.51 0.44
C MET A 1 -14.61 -12.22 1.00
N ASN A 2 -13.54 -12.76 0.39
CA ASN A 2 -12.18 -12.60 0.90
C ASN A 2 -11.72 -11.14 0.76
N ASN A 3 -11.10 -10.62 1.81
CA ASN A 3 -10.58 -9.25 1.88
C ASN A 3 -9.58 -8.95 0.76
N PRO A 4 -9.67 -7.78 0.13
CA PRO A 4 -8.94 -7.44 -1.09
C PRO A 4 -7.46 -7.07 -0.95
N THR A 5 -6.85 -7.30 0.17
CA THR A 5 -5.40 -7.17 0.40
C THR A 5 -4.85 -8.39 1.12
N SER A 6 -5.43 -9.56 0.82
CA SER A 6 -4.99 -10.78 1.47
C SER A 6 -3.63 -11.20 0.93
N ILE A 7 -2.65 -11.27 1.80
CA ILE A 7 -1.48 -12.10 1.62
C ILE A 7 -2.00 -13.53 1.55
N SER A 8 -1.88 -14.17 0.40
CA SER A 8 -2.22 -15.58 0.27
C SER A 8 -1.00 -16.40 0.62
N LYS A 9 -1.09 -17.15 1.71
CA LYS A 9 -0.03 -18.04 2.20
C LYS A 9 -0.51 -19.47 2.14
N TYR A 10 0.25 -20.34 1.49
CA TYR A 10 -0.07 -21.75 1.35
C TYR A 10 1.14 -22.62 1.67
N CYS A 11 0.93 -23.68 2.47
CA CYS A 11 1.88 -24.76 2.63
C CYS A 11 1.65 -25.76 1.49
N PHE A 12 2.62 -25.95 0.58
CA PHE A 12 2.47 -26.85 -0.57
C PHE A 12 2.64 -28.32 -0.22
N LEU A 13 2.86 -28.67 1.05
CA LEU A 13 2.84 -30.05 1.55
C LEU A 13 1.49 -30.44 2.18
N GLN A 14 0.51 -29.51 2.25
CA GLN A 14 -0.82 -29.76 2.77
C GLN A 14 -1.80 -29.96 1.61
N GLU A 15 -2.37 -31.15 1.47
CA GLU A 15 -3.26 -31.51 0.36
C GLU A 15 -4.50 -30.61 0.27
N GLU A 16 -5.00 -30.11 1.40
CA GLU A 16 -6.11 -29.17 1.48
C GLU A 16 -5.84 -27.83 0.74
N ASN A 17 -4.59 -27.49 0.52
CA ASN A 17 -4.19 -26.29 -0.20
C ASN A 17 -4.00 -26.49 -1.72
N PHE A 18 -3.99 -27.72 -2.20
CA PHE A 18 -3.60 -28.05 -3.57
C PHE A 18 -4.49 -27.36 -4.60
N ASP A 19 -5.80 -27.36 -4.43
CA ASP A 19 -6.73 -26.72 -5.38
C ASP A 19 -6.48 -25.22 -5.51
N GLU A 20 -6.27 -24.52 -4.40
CA GLU A 20 -5.99 -23.08 -4.40
C GLU A 20 -4.60 -22.77 -4.95
N ILE A 21 -3.59 -23.59 -4.63
CA ILE A 21 -2.24 -23.47 -5.18
C ILE A 21 -2.27 -23.68 -6.70
N ILE A 22 -2.95 -24.71 -7.18
CA ILE A 22 -3.09 -25.01 -8.61
C ILE A 22 -3.76 -23.86 -9.35
N LYS A 23 -4.86 -23.29 -8.82
CA LYS A 23 -5.53 -22.12 -9.42
C LYS A 23 -4.58 -20.94 -9.55
N LYS A 24 -3.84 -20.61 -8.49
CA LYS A 24 -2.90 -19.47 -8.49
C LYS A 24 -1.71 -19.74 -9.42
N CYS A 25 -1.11 -20.93 -9.37
CA CYS A 25 -0.03 -21.29 -10.27
C CYS A 25 -0.48 -21.23 -11.74
N ASN A 26 -1.65 -21.74 -12.07
CA ASN A 26 -2.23 -21.63 -13.40
C ASN A 26 -2.45 -20.16 -13.81
N ALA A 27 -2.88 -19.29 -12.90
CA ALA A 27 -3.06 -17.87 -13.19
C ALA A 27 -1.73 -17.19 -13.56
N PHE A 28 -0.64 -17.52 -12.92
CA PHE A 28 0.70 -16.98 -13.20
C PHE A 28 1.42 -17.69 -14.37
N ALA A 29 1.01 -18.89 -14.78
CA ALA A 29 1.66 -19.68 -15.82
C ALA A 29 1.34 -19.17 -17.25
N SER A 30 1.36 -17.84 -17.46
CA SER A 30 1.13 -17.24 -18.78
C SER A 30 1.72 -15.83 -18.83
N GLU A 31 2.59 -15.59 -19.82
CA GLU A 31 3.21 -14.28 -20.04
C GLU A 31 2.17 -13.17 -20.22
N ILE A 32 1.10 -13.45 -20.95
CA ILE A 32 -0.01 -12.49 -21.16
C ILE A 32 -0.67 -12.11 -19.85
N ARG A 33 -0.94 -13.09 -18.96
CA ARG A 33 -1.56 -12.81 -17.68
C ARG A 33 -0.62 -12.03 -16.74
N LEU A 34 0.68 -12.31 -16.76
CA LEU A 34 1.68 -11.53 -16.04
C LEU A 34 1.75 -10.09 -16.53
N LYS A 35 1.67 -9.86 -17.87
CA LYS A 35 1.57 -8.49 -18.43
C LYS A 35 0.30 -7.77 -17.99
N LEU A 36 -0.85 -8.44 -17.97
CA LEU A 36 -2.11 -7.88 -17.50
C LEU A 36 -2.02 -7.51 -16.01
N ILE A 37 -1.48 -8.38 -15.15
CA ILE A 37 -1.26 -8.12 -13.72
C ILE A 37 -0.38 -6.87 -13.55
N LYS A 38 0.75 -6.80 -14.26
CA LYS A 38 1.64 -5.64 -14.20
C LYS A 38 0.93 -4.35 -14.59
N GLN A 39 0.16 -4.36 -15.67
CA GLN A 39 -0.57 -3.17 -16.14
C GLN A 39 -1.69 -2.74 -15.18
N ILE A 40 -2.34 -3.69 -14.52
CA ILE A 40 -3.38 -3.44 -13.50
C ILE A 40 -2.74 -2.95 -12.20
N SER A 41 -1.53 -3.43 -11.84
CA SER A 41 -0.82 -2.97 -10.64
C SER A 41 -0.33 -1.52 -10.75
N GLU A 42 -0.06 -1.05 -11.96
CA GLU A 42 0.32 0.36 -12.19
C GLU A 42 -0.85 1.32 -11.94
N LYS A 43 -2.06 0.92 -12.36
CA LYS A 43 -3.34 1.61 -12.10
C LYS A 43 -4.53 0.73 -12.52
N PRO A 44 -5.71 0.92 -11.94
CA PRO A 44 -6.93 0.27 -12.43
C PRO A 44 -7.17 0.55 -13.91
N ARG A 45 -7.59 -0.47 -14.65
CA ARG A 45 -7.78 -0.37 -16.10
C ARG A 45 -9.08 -1.04 -16.54
N THR A 46 -9.68 -0.46 -17.57
CA THR A 46 -10.85 -1.07 -18.24
C THR A 46 -10.41 -2.26 -19.11
N ILE A 47 -11.33 -3.18 -19.36
CA ILE A 47 -11.08 -4.32 -20.28
C ILE A 47 -10.64 -3.84 -21.66
N VAL A 48 -11.26 -2.76 -22.15
CA VAL A 48 -10.96 -2.17 -23.48
C VAL A 48 -9.52 -1.61 -23.52
N GLU A 49 -9.08 -0.94 -22.46
CA GLU A 49 -7.71 -0.44 -22.37
C GLU A 49 -6.69 -1.59 -22.34
N LEU A 50 -6.97 -2.63 -21.55
CA LEU A 50 -6.09 -3.81 -21.47
C LEU A 50 -6.03 -4.56 -22.83
N ALA A 51 -7.15 -4.69 -23.51
CA ALA A 51 -7.21 -5.27 -24.85
C ALA A 51 -6.34 -4.48 -25.84
N LYS A 52 -6.49 -3.16 -25.85
CA LYS A 52 -5.73 -2.27 -26.74
C LYS A 52 -4.22 -2.30 -26.43
N LEU A 53 -3.83 -2.26 -25.17
CA LEU A 53 -2.42 -2.28 -24.74
C LEU A 53 -1.69 -3.58 -25.14
N ASN A 54 -2.42 -4.69 -25.24
CA ASN A 54 -1.85 -6.00 -25.55
C ASN A 54 -2.15 -6.48 -26.98
N GLY A 55 -2.78 -5.65 -27.82
CA GLY A 55 -3.14 -6.03 -29.19
C GLY A 55 -4.12 -7.19 -29.28
N MET A 56 -4.98 -7.36 -28.26
CA MET A 56 -5.93 -8.47 -28.16
C MET A 56 -7.37 -8.02 -28.43
N THR A 57 -8.24 -8.98 -28.75
CA THR A 57 -9.69 -8.74 -28.74
C THR A 57 -10.22 -8.63 -27.31
N ASN A 58 -11.36 -7.95 -27.12
CA ASN A 58 -12.01 -7.90 -25.80
C ASN A 58 -12.36 -9.30 -25.27
N SER A 59 -12.80 -10.21 -26.14
CA SER A 59 -13.16 -11.58 -25.76
C SER A 59 -11.94 -12.36 -25.24
N THR A 60 -10.79 -12.25 -25.91
CA THR A 60 -9.54 -12.88 -25.46
C THR A 60 -9.07 -12.28 -24.13
N THR A 61 -9.17 -10.95 -24.00
CA THR A 61 -8.81 -10.27 -22.76
C THR A 61 -9.70 -10.72 -21.60
N ILE A 62 -11.02 -10.78 -21.79
CA ILE A 62 -11.97 -11.28 -20.78
C ILE A 62 -11.64 -12.70 -20.37
N PHE A 63 -11.28 -13.58 -21.30
CA PHE A 63 -10.88 -14.97 -20.99
C PHE A 63 -9.69 -15.00 -20.00
N HIS A 64 -8.63 -14.23 -20.26
CA HIS A 64 -7.48 -14.16 -19.35
C HIS A 64 -7.82 -13.51 -18.03
N LEU A 65 -8.63 -12.46 -18.03
CA LEU A 65 -9.03 -11.75 -16.80
C LEU A 65 -9.92 -12.63 -15.91
N LYS A 66 -10.80 -13.48 -16.47
CA LYS A 66 -11.59 -14.43 -15.67
C LYS A 66 -10.71 -15.42 -14.93
N ILE A 67 -9.66 -15.95 -15.56
CA ILE A 67 -8.71 -16.87 -14.89
C ILE A 67 -8.02 -16.16 -13.72
N LEU A 68 -7.65 -14.88 -13.89
CA LEU A 68 -7.05 -14.08 -12.83
C LEU A 68 -8.04 -13.76 -11.70
N GLU A 69 -9.31 -13.52 -12.04
CA GLU A 69 -10.37 -13.24 -11.08
C GLU A 69 -10.74 -14.50 -10.29
N GLU A 70 -10.92 -15.64 -10.94
CA GLU A 70 -11.19 -16.95 -10.31
C GLU A 70 -10.06 -17.39 -9.37
N ALA A 71 -8.82 -17.02 -9.70
CA ALA A 71 -7.66 -17.23 -8.84
C ALA A 71 -7.54 -16.19 -7.72
N GLY A 72 -8.42 -15.19 -7.65
CA GLY A 72 -8.36 -14.13 -6.65
C GLY A 72 -7.13 -13.22 -6.79
N ILE A 73 -6.59 -13.07 -7.99
CA ILE A 73 -5.47 -12.16 -8.27
C ILE A 73 -5.99 -10.73 -8.53
N ILE A 74 -7.11 -10.63 -9.22
CA ILE A 74 -7.77 -9.35 -9.54
C ILE A 74 -9.24 -9.41 -9.14
N VAL A 75 -9.88 -8.25 -9.12
CA VAL A 75 -11.35 -8.13 -9.05
C VAL A 75 -11.84 -7.23 -10.19
N ILE A 76 -12.98 -7.61 -10.78
CA ILE A 76 -13.63 -6.82 -11.84
C ILE A 76 -14.88 -6.17 -11.29
N LYS A 77 -14.96 -4.84 -11.34
CA LYS A 77 -16.10 -4.07 -10.87
C LYS A 77 -16.77 -3.30 -12.02
N TYR A 78 -18.07 -3.09 -11.90
CA TYR A 78 -18.84 -2.26 -12.81
C TYR A 78 -18.90 -0.83 -12.25
N LEU A 79 -18.28 0.10 -12.94
CA LEU A 79 -18.27 1.51 -12.57
C LEU A 79 -19.13 2.33 -13.56
N PRO A 80 -19.66 3.50 -13.16
CA PRO A 80 -20.29 4.43 -14.10
C PRO A 80 -19.31 4.83 -15.21
N GLY A 81 -19.74 4.80 -16.45
CA GLY A 81 -18.95 5.20 -17.62
C GLY A 81 -19.71 6.18 -18.49
N LYS A 82 -19.03 6.80 -19.46
CA LYS A 82 -19.63 7.83 -20.36
C LYS A 82 -20.89 7.37 -21.11
N LYS A 83 -21.09 6.06 -21.31
CA LYS A 83 -22.25 5.48 -22.04
C LYS A 83 -22.79 4.24 -21.29
N GLY A 84 -23.00 4.31 -19.97
CA GLY A 84 -23.47 3.20 -19.16
C GLY A 84 -22.40 2.66 -18.18
N LYS A 85 -22.48 1.38 -17.81
CA LYS A 85 -21.52 0.75 -16.88
C LYS A 85 -20.30 0.24 -17.64
N THR A 86 -19.11 0.48 -17.08
CA THR A 86 -17.82 0.02 -17.60
C THR A 86 -17.19 -0.97 -16.62
N GLN A 87 -16.62 -2.05 -17.14
CA GLN A 87 -15.87 -3.02 -16.34
C GLN A 87 -14.43 -2.52 -16.14
N VAL A 88 -14.02 -2.40 -14.88
CA VAL A 88 -12.68 -1.97 -14.47
C VAL A 88 -12.05 -3.06 -13.60
N CYS A 89 -10.80 -3.39 -13.91
CA CYS A 89 -10.01 -4.40 -13.23
C CYS A 89 -9.12 -3.74 -12.18
N PHE A 90 -9.10 -4.31 -10.98
CA PHE A 90 -8.27 -3.89 -9.85
C PHE A 90 -7.40 -5.05 -9.39
N LEU A 91 -6.18 -4.78 -8.98
CA LEU A 91 -5.36 -5.78 -8.31
C LEU A 91 -5.98 -6.11 -6.95
N PHE A 92 -5.99 -7.40 -6.61
CA PHE A 92 -6.63 -7.88 -5.38
C PHE A 92 -5.62 -8.51 -4.43
N ILE A 93 -4.62 -9.22 -4.95
CA ILE A 93 -3.57 -9.86 -4.15
C ILE A 93 -2.34 -8.95 -4.09
N SER A 94 -1.80 -8.74 -2.89
CA SER A 94 -0.55 -8.02 -2.69
C SER A 94 0.65 -8.96 -2.66
N GLU A 95 0.48 -10.18 -2.16
CA GLU A 95 1.56 -11.14 -1.97
C GLU A 95 1.04 -12.58 -2.07
N LEU A 96 1.81 -13.45 -2.72
CA LEU A 96 1.60 -14.90 -2.75
C LEU A 96 2.83 -15.60 -2.20
N ASN A 97 2.69 -16.27 -1.05
CA ASN A 97 3.72 -17.07 -0.43
C ASN A 97 3.39 -18.56 -0.56
N LEU A 98 4.26 -19.31 -1.22
CA LEU A 98 4.23 -20.76 -1.25
C LEU A 98 5.37 -21.29 -0.39
N ASN A 99 5.04 -21.83 0.78
CA ASN A 99 6.02 -22.28 1.77
C ASN A 99 6.02 -23.80 1.86
N ARG A 100 7.20 -24.38 2.11
CA ARG A 100 7.35 -25.82 2.42
C ARG A 100 6.79 -26.16 3.80
N PHE A 101 6.80 -25.19 4.71
CA PHE A 101 6.46 -25.40 6.10
C PHE A 101 5.26 -24.55 6.49
N ASP A 102 4.42 -25.08 7.38
CA ASP A 102 3.46 -24.28 8.13
C ASP A 102 4.22 -23.18 8.90
N GLU A 103 3.71 -21.95 8.90
CA GLU A 103 4.38 -20.80 9.54
C GLU A 103 4.67 -21.03 11.04
N GLN A 104 3.98 -21.98 11.66
CA GLN A 104 4.24 -22.38 13.06
C GLN A 104 5.54 -23.17 13.25
N LYS A 105 6.24 -23.58 12.18
CA LYS A 105 7.52 -24.29 12.23
C LYS A 105 8.64 -23.57 11.49
N ASN A 106 8.59 -22.26 11.40
CA ASN A 106 9.68 -21.47 10.83
C ASN A 106 10.93 -21.58 11.72
N TYR A 107 12.02 -22.01 11.15
CA TYR A 107 13.42 -22.06 11.62
C TYR A 107 13.88 -20.85 12.48
N GLY A 108 13.17 -20.56 13.57
CA GLY A 108 13.50 -19.47 14.48
C GLY A 108 13.23 -18.06 13.95
N ILE A 109 12.52 -17.89 12.80
CA ILE A 109 12.11 -16.57 12.32
C ILE A 109 10.64 -16.34 12.70
N SER A 110 10.42 -15.35 13.55
CA SER A 110 9.10 -14.86 13.92
C SER A 110 8.73 -13.63 13.11
N VAL A 111 7.44 -13.44 12.87
CA VAL A 111 6.89 -12.25 12.20
C VAL A 111 6.03 -11.47 13.18
N TYR A 112 6.34 -10.21 13.33
CA TYR A 112 5.51 -9.24 14.03
C TYR A 112 4.78 -8.38 13.01
N GLU A 113 3.49 -8.13 13.22
CA GLU A 113 2.70 -7.23 12.39
C GLU A 113 1.89 -6.29 13.28
N GLN A 114 1.84 -5.02 12.89
CA GLN A 114 0.98 -4.01 13.49
C GLN A 114 0.48 -3.06 12.41
N GLU A 115 -0.82 -2.76 12.44
CA GLU A 115 -1.45 -1.77 11.59
C GLU A 115 -1.86 -0.54 12.39
N LEU A 116 -1.64 0.65 11.82
CA LEU A 116 -2.08 1.93 12.37
C LEU A 116 -2.97 2.65 11.35
N GLY A 117 -4.10 3.18 11.82
CA GLY A 117 -4.96 4.06 11.02
C GLY A 117 -4.27 5.37 10.67
N VAL A 118 -4.62 5.95 9.52
CA VAL A 118 -3.99 7.18 9.01
C VAL A 118 -4.11 8.38 9.94
N GLY A 119 -5.13 8.44 10.78
CA GLY A 119 -5.31 9.46 11.81
C GLY A 119 -4.62 9.17 13.15
N GLN A 120 -3.94 8.02 13.31
CA GLN A 120 -3.27 7.61 14.56
C GLN A 120 -1.84 8.14 14.68
N TYR A 121 -1.52 9.25 14.04
CA TYR A 121 -0.23 9.90 14.18
C TYR A 121 -0.01 10.47 15.58
N ILE A 122 1.26 10.58 15.97
CA ILE A 122 1.70 11.15 17.25
C ILE A 122 2.30 12.54 17.11
N ASP A 123 2.77 12.88 15.91
CA ASP A 123 3.26 14.23 15.56
C ASP A 123 2.84 14.59 14.15
N ALA A 124 2.54 15.86 13.92
CA ALA A 124 2.07 16.40 12.66
C ALA A 124 2.56 17.83 12.46
N GLN A 125 3.20 18.09 11.34
CA GLN A 125 3.80 19.36 10.97
C GLN A 125 3.17 19.84 9.65
N PHE A 126 1.96 20.39 9.76
CA PHE A 126 1.17 20.91 8.65
C PHE A 126 0.75 22.36 8.93
N ASN A 127 0.56 23.14 7.88
CA ASN A 127 -0.19 24.38 7.96
C ASN A 127 -1.69 24.10 7.94
N GLU A 128 -2.09 23.14 7.09
CA GLU A 128 -3.46 22.69 6.91
C GLU A 128 -3.44 21.17 6.69
N LEU A 129 -4.38 20.49 7.31
CA LEU A 129 -4.58 19.06 7.19
C LEU A 129 -6.05 18.78 6.92
N GLN A 130 -6.31 17.94 5.93
CA GLN A 130 -7.65 17.49 5.64
C GLN A 130 -7.73 15.98 5.87
N LEU A 131 -8.88 15.56 6.38
CA LEU A 131 -9.19 14.17 6.68
C LEU A 131 -10.55 13.82 6.12
N ALA A 132 -10.73 12.57 5.69
CA ALA A 132 -12.05 12.02 5.42
C ALA A 132 -12.26 10.74 6.22
N THR A 133 -13.49 10.58 6.72
CA THR A 133 -14.02 9.31 7.20
C THR A 133 -14.80 8.64 6.08
N ASP A 134 -15.47 7.53 6.34
CA ASP A 134 -16.42 6.92 5.39
C ASP A 134 -17.74 7.72 5.24
N GLU A 135 -17.94 8.79 6.03
CA GLU A 135 -19.19 9.57 6.06
C GLU A 135 -18.99 11.03 5.64
N GLU A 136 -17.87 11.66 6.01
CA GLU A 136 -17.65 13.10 5.84
C GLU A 136 -16.17 13.51 5.79
N THR A 137 -15.92 14.77 5.46
CA THR A 137 -14.58 15.38 5.47
C THR A 137 -14.43 16.38 6.62
N PHE A 138 -13.20 16.45 7.15
CA PHE A 138 -12.81 17.43 8.18
C PHE A 138 -11.62 18.25 7.71
N PHE A 139 -11.63 19.51 8.08
CA PHE A 139 -10.50 20.42 7.85
C PHE A 139 -9.91 20.84 9.20
N PHE A 140 -8.61 20.60 9.36
CA PHE A 140 -7.88 21.01 10.56
C PHE A 140 -6.85 22.06 10.21
N GLY A 141 -7.00 23.25 10.80
CA GLY A 141 -5.95 24.25 10.80
C GLY A 141 -4.80 23.87 11.73
N LYS A 142 -3.71 24.60 11.66
CA LYS A 142 -2.47 24.36 12.42
C LYS A 142 -2.68 24.19 13.94
N THR A 143 -3.72 24.80 14.51
CA THR A 143 -4.01 24.75 15.95
C THR A 143 -4.86 23.56 16.38
N ASP A 144 -5.40 22.78 15.44
CA ASP A 144 -6.35 21.69 15.71
C ASP A 144 -5.91 20.33 15.17
N LEU A 145 -4.65 20.18 14.81
CA LEU A 145 -4.11 18.95 14.21
C LEU A 145 -4.29 17.70 15.08
N TYR A 146 -4.46 17.86 16.38
CA TYR A 146 -4.62 16.75 17.33
C TYR A 146 -6.06 16.53 17.79
N ASN A 147 -7.04 17.10 17.09
CA ASN A 147 -8.45 16.83 17.34
C ASN A 147 -8.73 15.32 17.29
N SER A 148 -9.53 14.83 18.26
CA SER A 148 -9.82 13.40 18.40
C SER A 148 -10.57 12.78 17.22
N LEU A 149 -11.29 13.57 16.42
CA LEU A 149 -11.97 13.11 15.20
C LEU A 149 -11.00 12.45 14.20
N ARG A 150 -9.71 12.83 14.24
CA ARG A 150 -8.67 12.23 13.42
C ARG A 150 -8.57 10.69 13.53
N PHE A 151 -8.93 10.12 14.69
CA PHE A 151 -8.86 8.67 14.89
C PHE A 151 -9.84 7.89 14.00
N ASN A 152 -10.86 8.54 13.44
CA ASN A 152 -11.81 7.95 12.50
C ASN A 152 -11.39 8.16 11.03
N ALA A 153 -10.23 8.79 10.78
CA ALA A 153 -9.79 9.10 9.43
C ALA A 153 -9.47 7.84 8.63
N GLU A 154 -9.98 7.80 7.42
CA GLU A 154 -9.74 6.77 6.39
C GLU A 154 -9.02 7.34 5.16
N LEU A 155 -8.85 8.65 5.10
CA LEU A 155 -7.99 9.38 4.16
C LEU A 155 -7.42 10.60 4.87
N LEU A 156 -6.14 10.84 4.69
CA LEU A 156 -5.41 12.01 5.18
C LEU A 156 -4.69 12.67 4.02
N TRP A 157 -4.84 13.99 3.83
CA TRP A 157 -4.09 14.70 2.80
C TRP A 157 -3.69 16.11 3.20
N SER A 158 -2.61 16.57 2.62
CA SER A 158 -2.08 17.92 2.77
C SER A 158 -1.20 18.31 1.57
N ALA A 159 -1.22 19.58 1.21
CA ALA A 159 -0.39 20.14 0.14
C ALA A 159 1.13 20.10 0.45
N SER A 160 1.50 20.00 1.73
CA SER A 160 2.89 19.84 2.19
C SER A 160 2.93 19.55 3.68
N GLY A 161 4.07 19.06 4.17
CA GLY A 161 4.28 18.80 5.61
C GLY A 161 4.72 17.39 5.88
N LYS A 162 4.68 16.99 7.16
CA LYS A 162 5.13 15.68 7.64
C LYS A 162 4.20 15.14 8.70
N VAL A 163 4.10 13.84 8.77
CA VAL A 163 3.35 13.12 9.81
C VAL A 163 4.18 11.98 10.37
N THR A 164 4.12 11.77 11.70
CA THR A 164 4.88 10.75 12.41
C THR A 164 3.95 9.76 13.11
N TYR A 165 4.19 8.48 12.89
CA TYR A 165 3.51 7.35 13.52
C TYR A 165 4.44 6.66 14.53
N CYS A 166 3.85 6.01 15.54
CA CYS A 166 4.57 5.31 16.58
C CYS A 166 4.12 3.84 16.64
N PHE A 167 4.99 2.95 16.21
CA PHE A 167 4.78 1.51 16.31
C PHE A 167 5.43 0.94 17.56
N SER A 168 4.88 -0.18 18.07
CA SER A 168 5.54 -0.99 19.08
C SER A 168 6.80 -1.64 18.50
N ASN A 169 7.90 -1.56 19.22
CA ASN A 169 9.19 -2.12 18.80
C ASN A 169 9.57 -3.39 19.59
N LYS A 170 8.58 -4.12 20.10
CA LYS A 170 8.83 -5.32 20.93
C LYS A 170 9.64 -6.40 20.22
N PHE A 171 9.53 -6.51 18.89
CA PHE A 171 10.27 -7.49 18.09
C PHE A 171 11.79 -7.30 18.18
N ALA A 172 12.28 -6.05 18.26
CA ALA A 172 13.70 -5.76 18.38
C ALA A 172 14.32 -6.18 19.72
N PHE A 173 13.49 -6.35 20.75
CA PHE A 173 13.90 -6.85 22.07
C PHE A 173 13.64 -8.36 22.24
N SER A 174 12.84 -8.94 21.36
CA SER A 174 12.51 -10.37 21.38
C SER A 174 13.52 -11.23 20.61
N GLY A 175 14.34 -10.62 19.77
CA GLY A 175 15.31 -11.32 18.94
C GLY A 175 16.12 -10.44 18.00
N ASP A 176 16.92 -11.07 17.15
CA ASP A 176 17.71 -10.39 16.10
C ASP A 176 16.79 -10.04 14.92
N THR A 177 16.55 -8.75 14.73
CA THR A 177 15.70 -8.26 13.64
C THR A 177 16.43 -8.37 12.30
N GLU A 178 15.84 -9.10 11.36
CA GLU A 178 16.40 -9.29 10.02
C GLU A 178 15.87 -8.28 9.01
N GLU A 179 14.60 -7.91 9.15
CA GLU A 179 13.91 -7.00 8.21
C GLU A 179 12.75 -6.29 8.92
N ILE A 180 12.55 -5.03 8.59
CA ILE A 180 11.28 -4.34 8.77
C ILE A 180 10.73 -3.91 7.41
N ALA A 181 9.42 -3.93 7.25
CA ALA A 181 8.73 -3.44 6.07
C ALA A 181 7.49 -2.64 6.49
N ILE A 182 7.32 -1.45 5.93
CA ILE A 182 6.15 -0.59 6.16
C ILE A 182 5.46 -0.39 4.83
N SER A 183 4.21 -0.85 4.74
CA SER A 183 3.39 -0.71 3.54
C SER A 183 2.22 0.24 3.76
N MET A 184 1.91 1.04 2.74
CA MET A 184 0.81 2.00 2.73
C MET A 184 0.37 2.31 1.31
N GLU A 185 -0.89 2.71 1.14
CA GLU A 185 -1.35 3.31 -0.11
C GLU A 185 -1.18 4.83 -0.02
N ILE A 186 -0.47 5.43 -1.01
CA ILE A 186 -0.11 6.84 -0.99
C ILE A 186 -0.03 7.41 -2.41
N CYS A 187 -0.45 8.67 -2.59
CA CYS A 187 -0.20 9.44 -3.80
C CYS A 187 0.14 10.90 -3.47
N SER A 188 0.47 11.71 -4.47
CA SER A 188 0.62 13.17 -4.32
C SER A 188 -0.73 13.84 -4.07
N GLU A 189 -0.74 15.13 -3.75
CA GLU A 189 -1.94 15.93 -3.48
C GLU A 189 -2.00 17.14 -4.39
N ALA A 190 -3.08 17.28 -5.15
CA ALA A 190 -3.38 18.45 -5.96
C ALA A 190 -4.85 18.86 -5.79
N LYS A 191 -5.16 20.11 -6.01
CA LYS A 191 -6.57 20.56 -6.03
C LYS A 191 -7.35 19.75 -7.06
N PHE A 192 -8.41 19.07 -6.63
CA PHE A 192 -9.18 18.06 -7.35
C PHE A 192 -8.35 16.78 -7.51
N TYR A 193 -7.77 16.53 -8.64
CA TYR A 193 -6.72 15.54 -8.90
C TYR A 193 -5.93 15.93 -10.16
N ARG A 194 -4.68 15.45 -10.25
CA ARG A 194 -3.83 15.65 -11.43
C ARG A 194 -2.94 14.45 -11.66
N ASN A 195 -3.20 13.73 -12.76
CA ASN A 195 -2.43 12.53 -13.13
C ASN A 195 -0.99 12.83 -13.63
N ASP A 196 -0.53 14.08 -13.50
CA ASP A 196 0.82 14.56 -13.82
C ASP A 196 1.45 15.37 -12.69
N TRP A 197 0.92 15.26 -11.45
CA TRP A 197 1.35 16.04 -10.30
C TRP A 197 2.37 15.29 -9.45
N LYS A 198 3.64 15.62 -9.59
CA LYS A 198 4.73 14.92 -8.91
C LYS A 198 4.91 15.39 -7.47
N SER A 199 5.31 14.48 -6.60
CA SER A 199 5.69 14.76 -5.21
C SER A 199 6.81 13.84 -4.74
N ASN A 200 7.88 14.40 -4.15
CA ASN A 200 8.86 13.64 -3.40
C ASN A 200 8.36 13.45 -1.96
N ILE A 201 8.05 12.22 -1.60
CA ILE A 201 7.62 11.84 -0.26
C ILE A 201 8.79 11.14 0.41
N THR A 202 9.37 11.79 1.42
CA THR A 202 10.54 11.29 2.15
C THR A 202 10.09 10.45 3.33
N PHE A 203 10.76 9.31 3.52
CA PHE A 203 10.54 8.41 4.65
C PHE A 203 11.70 8.51 5.66
N PHE A 204 11.33 8.50 6.95
CA PHE A 204 12.29 8.49 8.05
C PHE A 204 11.93 7.39 9.03
N ILE A 205 12.94 6.71 9.57
CA ILE A 205 12.81 5.76 10.67
C ILE A 205 13.65 6.26 11.84
N ASN A 206 13.05 6.43 13.02
CA ASN A 206 13.70 6.93 14.23
C ASN A 206 14.49 8.24 13.98
N GLY A 207 13.95 9.12 13.12
CA GLY A 207 14.58 10.38 12.72
C GLY A 207 15.66 10.27 11.64
N ILE A 208 16.04 9.06 11.23
CA ILE A 208 17.03 8.81 10.18
C ILE A 208 16.31 8.83 8.83
N GLU A 209 16.75 9.70 7.92
CA GLU A 209 16.25 9.77 6.56
C GLU A 209 16.60 8.49 5.78
N ILE A 210 15.58 7.77 5.31
CA ILE A 210 15.76 6.51 4.57
C ILE A 210 15.78 6.77 3.06
N GLY A 211 14.98 7.71 2.57
CA GLY A 211 14.96 8.11 1.17
C GLY A 211 13.59 8.54 0.69
N ASP A 212 13.54 8.90 -0.58
CA ASP A 212 12.36 9.49 -1.21
C ASP A 212 11.64 8.48 -2.10
N TYR A 213 10.32 8.46 -1.99
CA TYR A 213 9.43 7.94 -3.02
C TYR A 213 9.00 9.10 -3.91
N MET A 214 9.38 9.07 -5.19
CA MET A 214 8.89 10.03 -6.17
C MET A 214 7.53 9.55 -6.69
N CYS A 215 6.46 10.10 -6.11
CA CYS A 215 5.12 9.86 -6.58
C CYS A 215 4.86 10.64 -7.88
N PRO A 216 4.38 9.99 -8.96
CA PRO A 216 4.24 10.66 -10.25
C PRO A 216 2.93 11.45 -10.39
N ALA A 217 1.92 11.19 -9.54
CA ALA A 217 0.57 11.70 -9.77
C ALA A 217 -0.28 11.75 -8.51
N ASP A 218 -1.28 12.63 -8.53
CA ASP A 218 -2.51 12.54 -7.76
C ASP A 218 -3.56 11.89 -8.65
N TYR A 219 -3.91 10.63 -8.34
CA TYR A 219 -4.68 9.80 -9.24
C TYR A 219 -6.18 10.00 -9.15
N GLY A 220 -6.80 10.32 -10.30
CA GLY A 220 -8.24 10.45 -10.43
C GLY A 220 -8.77 10.08 -11.82
N GLY A 221 -10.04 10.35 -12.06
CA GLY A 221 -10.74 10.03 -13.31
C GLY A 221 -11.21 8.57 -13.42
N ILE A 222 -10.70 7.67 -12.60
CA ILE A 222 -11.21 6.32 -12.36
C ILE A 222 -11.45 6.20 -10.86
N ARG A 223 -12.66 5.82 -10.45
CA ARG A 223 -13.02 5.74 -9.05
C ARG A 223 -12.23 4.70 -8.31
N GLY A 224 -11.68 5.07 -7.15
CA GLY A 224 -11.05 4.16 -6.21
C GLY A 224 -12.04 3.07 -5.75
N ARG A 225 -11.53 1.85 -5.59
CA ARG A 225 -12.33 0.66 -5.33
C ARG A 225 -13.10 0.73 -4.01
N LEU A 226 -12.52 1.36 -3.00
CA LEU A 226 -13.04 1.38 -1.63
C LEU A 226 -13.78 2.69 -1.32
N ASN A 227 -13.67 3.69 -2.20
CA ASN A 227 -14.19 5.02 -1.92
C ASN A 227 -15.70 4.99 -1.64
N PRO A 228 -16.16 5.65 -0.55
CA PRO A 228 -17.58 5.78 -0.22
C PRO A 228 -18.36 6.41 -1.35
N SER A 229 -19.65 6.09 -1.49
CA SER A 229 -20.50 6.58 -2.58
C SER A 229 -20.61 8.10 -2.65
N TRP A 230 -20.49 8.79 -1.52
CA TRP A 230 -20.56 10.25 -1.42
C TRP A 230 -19.27 10.95 -1.88
N TRP A 231 -18.11 10.24 -1.95
CA TRP A 231 -16.85 10.83 -2.38
C TRP A 231 -16.90 11.23 -3.86
N GLY A 232 -16.64 12.49 -4.17
CA GLY A 232 -16.74 13.04 -5.53
C GLY A 232 -15.76 12.41 -6.51
N ASP A 233 -16.18 12.22 -7.75
CA ASP A 233 -15.34 11.63 -8.80
C ASP A 233 -14.24 12.60 -9.30
N ASP A 234 -14.33 13.89 -8.93
CA ASP A 234 -13.37 14.94 -9.18
C ASP A 234 -12.27 15.07 -8.11
N ASN A 235 -12.35 14.29 -7.03
CA ASN A 235 -11.32 14.21 -6.00
C ASN A 235 -10.29 13.12 -6.31
N THR A 236 -9.20 13.11 -5.53
CA THR A 236 -8.23 12.00 -5.47
C THR A 236 -8.95 10.67 -5.27
N GLN A 237 -8.62 9.66 -6.04
CA GLN A 237 -9.37 8.42 -6.06
C GLN A 237 -8.61 7.22 -5.48
N TYR A 238 -7.30 7.15 -5.67
CA TYR A 238 -6.46 6.05 -5.19
C TYR A 238 -4.98 6.45 -5.21
N GLY A 239 -4.15 5.61 -4.63
CA GLY A 239 -2.71 5.76 -4.61
C GLY A 239 -1.97 4.53 -5.14
N ASP A 240 -0.65 4.61 -5.09
CA ASP A 240 0.25 3.48 -5.27
C ASP A 240 0.40 2.73 -3.95
N LEU A 241 0.40 1.40 -3.99
CA LEU A 241 0.83 0.61 -2.84
C LEU A 241 2.35 0.67 -2.75
N VAL A 242 2.84 1.39 -1.74
CA VAL A 242 4.27 1.58 -1.51
C VAL A 242 4.71 0.79 -0.30
N THR A 243 5.80 0.02 -0.45
CA THR A 243 6.45 -0.70 0.64
C THR A 243 7.87 -0.20 0.81
N LEU A 244 8.15 0.43 1.94
CA LEU A 244 9.49 0.72 2.42
C LEU A 244 9.99 -0.50 3.19
N SER A 245 11.13 -1.10 2.80
CA SER A 245 11.75 -2.18 3.57
C SER A 245 13.21 -1.91 3.86
N ILE A 246 13.67 -2.35 5.04
CA ILE A 246 15.03 -2.18 5.52
C ILE A 246 15.50 -3.52 6.08
N ASN A 247 16.63 -4.02 5.59
CA ASN A 247 17.24 -5.27 6.01
C ASN A 247 18.77 -5.14 6.10
N LYS A 248 19.48 -6.25 6.24
CA LYS A 248 20.95 -6.27 6.34
C LYS A 248 21.67 -5.82 5.06
N ASN A 249 20.98 -5.77 3.92
CA ASN A 249 21.57 -5.40 2.61
C ASN A 249 21.35 -3.92 2.25
N GLY A 250 20.50 -3.20 2.98
CA GLY A 250 20.15 -1.81 2.73
C GLY A 250 18.67 -1.52 2.85
N SER A 251 18.25 -0.40 2.26
CA SER A 251 16.87 0.07 2.25
C SER A 251 16.29 0.06 0.84
N PHE A 252 15.00 -0.29 0.74
CA PHE A 252 14.32 -0.55 -0.53
C PHE A 252 12.94 0.10 -0.54
N ILE A 253 12.52 0.59 -1.70
CA ILE A 253 11.12 0.95 -1.99
C ILE A 253 10.63 0.04 -3.10
N ASN A 254 9.53 -0.69 -2.86
CA ASN A 254 8.94 -1.65 -3.80
C ASN A 254 10.00 -2.61 -4.38
N ASN A 255 10.84 -3.18 -3.50
CA ASN A 255 11.96 -4.08 -3.81
C ASN A 255 13.12 -3.45 -4.62
N LYS A 256 13.08 -2.15 -4.93
CA LYS A 256 14.19 -1.44 -5.55
C LYS A 256 15.05 -0.80 -4.48
N GLN A 257 16.35 -1.13 -4.45
CA GLN A 257 17.28 -0.54 -3.49
C GLN A 257 17.42 0.97 -3.74
N ILE A 258 17.27 1.76 -2.68
CA ILE A 258 17.35 3.22 -2.70
C ILE A 258 18.62 3.74 -2.03
N ASN A 259 19.13 3.01 -1.03
CA ASN A 259 20.41 3.34 -0.38
C ASN A 259 21.00 2.12 0.36
N LYS A 260 22.11 2.34 1.08
CA LYS A 260 22.82 1.32 1.85
C LYS A 260 22.53 1.36 3.36
N ILE A 261 21.58 2.16 3.82
CA ILE A 261 21.16 2.19 5.23
C ILE A 261 20.54 0.83 5.57
N THR A 262 21.10 0.16 6.54
CA THR A 262 20.72 -1.19 6.95
C THR A 262 19.86 -1.17 8.21
N ILE A 263 19.35 -2.34 8.59
CA ILE A 263 18.59 -2.53 9.83
C ILE A 263 19.40 -2.15 11.09
N ASN A 264 20.74 -2.24 11.04
CA ASN A 264 21.61 -1.88 12.14
C ASN A 264 21.81 -0.37 12.30
N ASP A 265 21.59 0.39 11.25
CA ASP A 265 21.80 1.85 11.23
C ASP A 265 20.60 2.63 11.78
N ILE A 266 19.42 2.01 11.90
CA ILE A 266 18.18 2.69 12.26
C ILE A 266 17.83 2.67 13.75
N ASN A 267 18.77 2.30 14.62
CA ASN A 267 18.68 2.40 16.09
C ASN A 267 17.45 1.71 16.69
N LEU A 268 17.09 0.50 16.23
CA LEU A 268 15.88 -0.20 16.68
C LEU A 268 15.84 -0.48 18.18
N THR A 269 16.98 -0.73 18.81
CA THR A 269 17.07 -1.09 20.23
C THR A 269 17.25 0.11 21.17
N GLN A 270 17.33 1.32 20.64
CA GLN A 270 17.55 2.53 21.46
C GLN A 270 16.31 2.90 22.29
N ASP A 271 15.10 2.59 21.78
CA ASP A 271 13.84 2.90 22.44
C ASP A 271 12.85 1.72 22.28
N ASN A 272 11.82 1.66 23.12
CA ASN A 272 10.75 0.67 23.05
C ASN A 272 9.68 0.97 21.97
N LYS A 273 9.91 1.95 21.13
CA LYS A 273 9.06 2.37 20.03
C LYS A 273 9.85 2.53 18.73
N LEU A 274 9.17 2.37 17.62
CA LEU A 274 9.67 2.69 16.29
C LEU A 274 8.88 3.88 15.75
N LEU A 275 9.58 4.96 15.45
CA LEU A 275 8.99 6.15 14.84
C LEU A 275 9.11 6.09 13.32
N PHE A 276 8.00 6.14 12.64
CA PHE A 276 7.92 6.25 11.20
C PHE A 276 7.39 7.62 10.81
N THR A 277 8.17 8.41 10.10
CA THR A 277 7.77 9.73 9.59
C THR A 277 7.75 9.72 8.07
N LEU A 278 6.73 10.32 7.49
CA LEU A 278 6.65 10.55 6.06
C LEU A 278 6.18 11.97 5.74
N GLY A 279 6.55 12.47 4.57
CA GLY A 279 6.10 13.77 4.07
C GLY A 279 7.12 14.45 3.17
N ASN A 280 6.85 15.72 2.86
CA ASN A 280 7.72 16.50 1.99
C ASN A 280 8.81 17.22 2.79
N LYS A 281 10.01 17.26 2.26
CA LYS A 281 11.07 18.16 2.72
C LYS A 281 10.96 19.51 2.00
N GLU A 282 11.33 20.59 2.69
CA GLU A 282 11.32 21.95 2.12
C GLU A 282 12.21 22.11 0.88
N ASN A 283 13.27 21.30 0.78
CA ASN A 283 14.24 21.31 -0.32
C ASN A 283 14.04 20.18 -1.34
N SER A 284 12.90 19.49 -1.33
CA SER A 284 12.57 18.48 -2.34
C SER A 284 12.42 19.11 -3.72
N GLU A 285 12.78 18.35 -4.76
CA GLU A 285 12.62 18.80 -6.17
C GLU A 285 11.14 19.04 -6.50
N PHE A 286 10.26 18.18 -6.00
CA PHE A 286 8.80 18.28 -6.17
C PHE A 286 8.12 18.27 -4.81
N ILE A 287 7.48 19.39 -4.45
CA ILE A 287 6.64 19.52 -3.26
C ILE A 287 5.19 19.53 -3.72
N GLY A 288 4.65 18.35 -3.95
CA GLY A 288 3.29 18.15 -4.43
C GLY A 288 2.38 17.52 -3.38
N GLY A 289 2.66 17.70 -2.08
CA GLY A 289 1.86 17.15 -1.00
C GLY A 289 1.78 15.63 -1.01
N PHE A 290 0.83 15.08 -0.28
CA PHE A 290 0.51 13.67 -0.31
C PHE A 290 -0.91 13.37 0.21
N ASN A 291 -1.48 12.28 -0.31
CA ASN A 291 -2.66 11.60 0.19
C ASN A 291 -2.21 10.27 0.80
N LEU A 292 -2.66 9.94 2.00
CA LEU A 292 -2.40 8.68 2.69
C LEU A 292 -3.73 7.98 2.97
N PHE A 293 -3.91 6.78 2.44
CA PHE A 293 -5.17 6.06 2.41
C PHE A 293 -5.27 5.06 3.57
N GLY A 294 -6.46 4.98 4.15
CA GLY A 294 -6.87 3.95 5.09
C GLY A 294 -7.68 2.84 4.39
N LYS A 295 -8.43 2.07 5.19
CA LYS A 295 -9.12 0.87 4.72
C LYS A 295 -10.36 1.12 3.86
N LYS A 296 -10.92 2.31 3.91
CA LYS A 296 -12.20 2.63 3.27
C LYS A 296 -12.06 3.62 2.10
N PHE A 297 -10.82 3.91 1.71
CA PHE A 297 -10.49 4.74 0.56
C PHE A 297 -9.42 4.07 -0.31
N GLY A 298 -9.33 4.50 -1.57
CA GLY A 298 -8.34 4.00 -2.51
C GLY A 298 -8.66 2.61 -3.05
N ASN A 299 -7.61 1.82 -3.27
CA ASN A 299 -7.69 0.51 -3.90
C ASN A 299 -7.30 -0.65 -2.98
N PHE A 300 -6.62 -0.38 -1.86
CA PHE A 300 -6.10 -1.39 -0.95
C PHE A 300 -6.75 -1.27 0.43
N GLU A 301 -7.37 -2.35 0.91
CA GLU A 301 -8.06 -2.38 2.22
C GLU A 301 -7.04 -2.53 3.35
N GLN A 302 -6.14 -1.57 3.42
CA GLN A 302 -5.16 -1.43 4.50
C GLN A 302 -4.94 0.04 4.84
N ALA A 303 -4.44 0.29 6.04
CA ALA A 303 -3.84 1.55 6.41
C ALA A 303 -2.30 1.42 6.41
N ILE A 304 -1.61 1.82 7.45
CA ILE A 304 -0.14 1.75 7.53
C ILE A 304 0.23 0.47 8.27
N ILE A 305 0.81 -0.51 7.57
CA ILE A 305 1.17 -1.82 8.13
C ILE A 305 2.68 -1.92 8.30
N LEU A 306 3.13 -2.10 9.55
CA LEU A 306 4.49 -2.53 9.86
C LEU A 306 4.54 -4.05 9.95
N ARG A 307 5.49 -4.68 9.26
CA ARG A 307 5.91 -6.07 9.42
C ARG A 307 7.38 -6.13 9.80
N ALA A 308 7.71 -6.93 10.80
CA ALA A 308 9.10 -7.17 11.18
C ALA A 308 9.37 -8.68 11.21
N LYS A 309 10.48 -9.10 10.59
CA LYS A 309 11.02 -10.46 10.66
C LYS A 309 12.20 -10.46 11.62
N TYR A 310 12.19 -11.35 12.59
CA TYR A 310 13.25 -11.43 13.60
C TYR A 310 13.48 -12.89 14.02
N LYS A 311 14.71 -13.20 14.41
CA LYS A 311 15.07 -14.48 15.04
C LYS A 311 14.88 -14.36 16.54
N GLU A 312 14.02 -15.21 17.12
CA GLU A 312 13.83 -15.22 18.56
C GLU A 312 15.12 -15.58 19.29
N ASN A 313 15.36 -14.89 20.40
CA ASN A 313 16.43 -15.27 21.31
C ASN A 313 16.10 -16.64 21.90
N THR A 314 16.89 -17.66 21.62
CA THR A 314 16.82 -18.95 22.33
C THR A 314 17.09 -18.70 23.81
N LYS A 315 16.09 -18.95 24.64
CA LYS A 315 16.23 -18.92 26.11
C LYS A 315 17.12 -20.04 26.58
#